data_6668e75f4b12f2d313cd9ecd2d40e6df
#
_entry.id   6668e75f4b12f2d313cd9ecd2d40e6df
#
_cell.length_a   1.000
_cell.length_b   1.000
_cell.length_c   1.000
_cell.angle_alpha   90.00
_cell.angle_beta   90.00
_cell.angle_gamma   90.00
#
_symmetry.space_group_name_H-M   'P 1'
#
loop_
_entity.id
_entity.type
_entity.pdbx_description
1 polymer ?
#
loop_
_entity_poly.entity_id
_entity_poly.type
_entity_poly.pdbx_seq_one_letter_code
_entity_poly.pdbx_strand_id
1 'polypeptide(L)'
;MTRILHVLDHSLPLHSGYTFRTRAILKAQEALGWQVRGVTGFRHTQDGPAKEDADGLTFHRTSGKPGGLPGLREWHEIAAHARAIEAACEDWRPDILHAH
;
A
#
# COMPACT_ATOMS: atom_id res chain seq x y z
N MET A 1 17.50 5.47 -11.12
CA MET A 1 16.72 4.23 -10.90
C MET A 1 15.26 4.60 -10.67
N THR A 2 14.36 3.92 -11.33
CA THR A 2 12.93 4.21 -11.24
C THR A 2 12.33 3.66 -9.95
N ARG A 3 11.60 4.49 -9.23
CA ARG A 3 10.88 4.12 -8.01
C ARG A 3 9.39 4.20 -8.26
N ILE A 4 8.69 3.11 -8.00
CA ILE A 4 7.24 3.02 -8.21
C ILE A 4 6.57 2.70 -6.88
N LEU A 5 5.62 3.52 -6.48
CA LEU A 5 4.76 3.27 -5.33
C LEU A 5 3.40 2.80 -5.83
N HIS A 6 3.04 1.57 -5.51
CA HIS A 6 1.75 1.00 -5.86
C HIS A 6 0.72 1.31 -4.78
N VAL A 7 -0.41 1.87 -5.18
CA VAL A 7 -1.53 2.13 -4.27
C VAL A 7 -2.47 0.93 -4.34
N LEU A 8 -2.56 0.18 -3.26
CA LEU A 8 -3.22 -1.12 -3.19
C LEU A 8 -4.37 -1.11 -2.18
N ASP A 9 -5.34 -1.98 -2.41
CA ASP A 9 -6.42 -2.22 -1.47
C ASP A 9 -5.91 -3.00 -0.26
N HIS A 10 -5.23 -4.10 -0.52
CA HIS A 10 -4.57 -4.93 0.49
C HIS A 10 -3.37 -5.64 -0.15
N SER A 11 -2.54 -6.29 0.64
CA SER A 11 -1.34 -6.96 0.15
C SER A 11 -0.93 -8.12 1.04
N LEU A 12 0.22 -8.76 0.73
CA LEU A 12 0.84 -9.71 1.64
C LEU A 12 0.95 -9.13 3.06
N PRO A 13 0.82 -9.93 4.10
CA PRO A 13 0.72 -11.39 4.08
C PRO A 13 -0.70 -11.95 3.88
N LEU A 14 -1.70 -11.13 3.58
CA LEU A 14 -3.03 -11.62 3.26
C LEU A 14 -3.02 -12.42 1.96
N HIS A 15 -3.72 -13.56 1.93
CA HIS A 15 -3.77 -14.43 0.77
C HIS A 15 -5.05 -14.22 -0.04
N SER A 16 -4.92 -13.78 -1.27
CA SER A 16 -6.03 -13.63 -2.22
C SER A 16 -5.47 -13.61 -3.64
N GLY A 17 -6.33 -13.78 -4.63
CA GLY A 17 -5.92 -13.65 -6.03
C GLY A 17 -5.37 -12.27 -6.34
N TYR A 18 -5.96 -11.24 -5.74
CA TYR A 18 -5.49 -9.87 -5.85
C TYR A 18 -4.06 -9.73 -5.30
N THR A 19 -3.82 -10.23 -4.09
CA THR A 19 -2.52 -10.18 -3.41
C THR A 19 -1.44 -10.89 -4.22
N PHE A 20 -1.71 -12.09 -4.72
CA PHE A 20 -0.74 -12.85 -5.50
C PHE A 20 -0.44 -12.19 -6.85
N ARG A 21 -1.43 -11.60 -7.49
CA ARG A 21 -1.23 -10.87 -8.74
C ARG A 21 -0.36 -9.63 -8.54
N THR A 22 -0.65 -8.84 -7.51
CA THR A 22 0.15 -7.64 -7.21
C THR A 22 1.57 -8.01 -6.83
N ARG A 23 1.75 -9.08 -6.04
CA ARG A 23 3.08 -9.58 -5.70
C ARG A 23 3.87 -9.94 -6.97
N ALA A 24 3.25 -10.63 -7.90
CA ALA A 24 3.90 -11.00 -9.15
C ALA A 24 4.33 -9.77 -9.96
N ILE A 25 3.49 -8.74 -10.02
CA ILE A 25 3.80 -7.49 -10.71
C ILE A 25 4.99 -6.79 -10.05
N LEU A 26 4.97 -6.65 -8.72
CA LEU A 26 6.05 -5.99 -7.98
C LEU A 26 7.37 -6.74 -8.14
N LYS A 27 7.33 -8.07 -8.04
CA LYS A 27 8.53 -8.90 -8.22
C LYS A 27 9.09 -8.81 -9.63
N ALA A 28 8.24 -8.78 -10.65
CA ALA A 28 8.66 -8.63 -12.03
C ALA A 28 9.34 -7.27 -12.25
N GLN A 29 8.82 -6.21 -11.64
CA GLN A 29 9.42 -4.88 -11.74
C GLN A 29 10.77 -4.82 -11.03
N GLU A 30 10.91 -5.47 -9.89
CA GLU A 30 12.22 -5.59 -9.20
C GLU A 30 13.23 -6.31 -10.08
N ALA A 31 12.82 -7.35 -10.79
CA ALA A 31 13.69 -8.08 -11.71
C ALA A 31 14.17 -7.22 -12.88
N LEU A 32 13.41 -6.16 -13.22
CA LEU A 32 13.83 -5.17 -14.22
C LEU A 32 14.79 -4.11 -13.66
N GLY A 33 15.11 -4.18 -12.38
CA GLY A 33 16.00 -3.24 -11.72
C GLY A 33 15.28 -2.02 -11.14
N TRP A 34 13.95 -1.98 -11.14
CA TRP A 34 13.17 -0.90 -10.53
C TRP A 34 13.02 -1.13 -9.03
N GLN A 35 12.89 -0.03 -8.29
CA GLN A 35 12.54 -0.09 -6.88
C GLN A 35 11.02 0.05 -6.73
N VAL A 36 10.41 -0.83 -5.94
CA VAL A 36 8.96 -0.84 -5.77
C VAL A 36 8.60 -0.91 -4.29
N ARG A 37 7.50 -0.25 -3.93
CA ARG A 37 6.85 -0.36 -2.62
C ARG A 37 5.34 -0.31 -2.83
N GLY A 38 4.58 -0.71 -1.83
CA GLY A 38 3.14 -0.61 -1.85
C GLY A 38 2.63 0.21 -0.68
N VAL A 39 1.47 0.82 -0.83
CA VAL A 39 0.71 1.43 0.27
C VAL A 39 -0.69 0.85 0.21
N THR A 40 -1.18 0.33 1.35
CA THR A 40 -2.46 -0.35 1.43
C THR A 40 -3.49 0.47 2.20
N GLY A 41 -4.77 0.29 1.85
CA GLY A 41 -5.89 0.91 2.54
C GLY A 41 -6.39 0.08 3.72
N PHE A 42 -7.57 0.45 4.25
CA PHE A 42 -8.17 -0.23 5.41
C PHE A 42 -8.61 -1.67 5.15
N ARG A 43 -8.74 -2.08 3.88
CA ARG A 43 -9.10 -3.46 3.56
C ARG A 43 -7.98 -4.46 3.82
N HIS A 44 -6.79 -3.96 4.14
CA HIS A 44 -5.73 -4.80 4.68
C HIS A 44 -6.03 -5.00 6.16
N THR A 45 -6.63 -6.15 6.50
CA THR A 45 -7.24 -6.40 7.80
C THR A 45 -6.30 -6.96 8.87
N GLN A 46 -5.06 -7.25 8.53
CA GLN A 46 -4.09 -7.72 9.52
C GLN A 46 -3.48 -6.56 10.28
N ASP A 47 -3.40 -6.71 11.61
CA ASP A 47 -2.68 -5.75 12.44
C ASP A 47 -1.18 -5.88 12.22
N GLY A 48 -0.49 -4.76 12.30
CA GLY A 48 0.95 -4.74 12.13
C GLY A 48 1.52 -3.31 12.16
N PRO A 49 2.82 -3.16 11.95
CA PRO A 49 3.44 -1.85 11.94
C PRO A 49 2.99 -1.03 10.74
N ALA A 50 3.13 0.29 10.84
CA ALA A 50 2.78 1.22 9.75
C ALA A 50 3.61 0.97 8.49
N LYS A 51 4.77 0.37 8.64
CA LYS A 51 5.66 -0.01 7.54
C LYS A 51 6.11 -1.44 7.78
N GLU A 52 5.88 -2.32 6.83
CA GLU A 52 6.09 -3.75 7.00
C GLU A 52 6.73 -4.36 5.78
N ASP A 53 7.69 -5.27 6.00
CA ASP A 53 8.28 -6.06 4.93
C ASP A 53 7.60 -7.42 4.86
N ALA A 54 7.17 -7.81 3.68
CA ALA A 54 6.58 -9.12 3.43
C ALA A 54 7.15 -9.67 2.12
N ASP A 55 7.75 -10.86 2.18
CA ASP A 55 8.36 -11.54 1.03
C ASP A 55 9.37 -10.65 0.27
N GLY A 56 10.15 -9.88 1.03
CA GLY A 56 11.15 -8.98 0.45
C GLY A 56 10.60 -7.68 -0.13
N LEU A 57 9.29 -7.46 -0.02
CA LEU A 57 8.62 -6.23 -0.48
C LEU A 57 8.25 -5.36 0.71
N THR A 58 8.40 -4.05 0.56
CA THR A 58 8.05 -3.09 1.61
C THR A 58 6.68 -2.49 1.35
N PHE A 59 5.82 -2.54 2.37
CA PHE A 59 4.47 -1.98 2.32
C PHE A 59 4.26 -0.95 3.42
N HIS A 60 3.68 0.19 3.04
CA HIS A 60 3.20 1.19 3.97
C HIS A 60 1.73 0.93 4.24
N ARG A 61 1.32 0.97 5.51
CA ARG A 61 -0.05 0.65 5.91
C ARG A 61 -0.81 1.90 6.30
N THR A 62 -2.07 1.97 5.86
CA THR A 62 -2.98 3.00 6.34
C THR A 62 -3.37 2.66 7.77
N SER A 63 -3.15 3.59 8.70
CA SER A 63 -3.47 3.40 10.11
C SER A 63 -4.75 4.13 10.51
N GLY A 64 -5.32 3.71 11.63
CA GLY A 64 -6.53 4.27 12.17
C GLY A 64 -7.72 3.34 11.99
N LYS A 65 -8.81 3.65 12.67
CA LYS A 65 -10.05 2.89 12.55
C LYS A 65 -11.09 3.76 11.84
N PRO A 66 -11.69 3.28 10.74
CA PRO A 66 -12.80 3.98 10.16
C PRO A 66 -13.95 3.96 11.17
N GLY A 67 -14.47 5.12 11.51
CA GLY A 67 -15.56 5.25 12.48
C GLY A 67 -16.53 6.33 12.07
N GLY A 68 -17.68 6.36 12.76
CA GLY A 68 -18.69 7.36 12.56
C GLY A 68 -19.86 6.89 11.72
N LEU A 69 -20.70 7.83 11.32
CA LEU A 69 -21.91 7.57 10.54
C LEU A 69 -21.58 7.14 9.11
N PRO A 70 -22.47 6.37 8.44
CA PRO A 70 -22.32 6.08 7.02
C PRO A 70 -22.10 7.38 6.23
N GLY A 71 -21.13 7.37 5.32
CA GLY A 71 -20.71 8.55 4.59
C GLY A 71 -19.50 9.23 5.21
N LEU A 72 -19.53 9.52 6.51
CA LEU A 72 -18.36 10.06 7.23
C LEU A 72 -17.25 9.01 7.35
N ARG A 73 -17.63 7.75 7.53
CA ARG A 73 -16.69 6.63 7.58
C ARG A 73 -15.88 6.55 6.29
N GLU A 74 -16.52 6.67 5.15
CA GLU A 74 -15.86 6.64 3.84
C GLU A 74 -14.90 7.81 3.69
N TRP A 75 -15.29 9.00 4.12
CA TRP A 75 -14.42 10.17 4.14
C TRP A 75 -13.18 9.96 5.01
N HIS A 76 -13.36 9.34 6.19
CA HIS A 76 -12.25 9.04 7.08
C HIS A 76 -11.28 8.03 6.45
N GLU A 77 -11.81 7.03 5.74
CA GLU A 77 -10.97 6.06 5.03
C GLU A 77 -10.15 6.71 3.93
N ILE A 78 -10.79 7.56 3.12
CA ILE A 78 -10.11 8.28 2.04
C ILE A 78 -9.03 9.20 2.60
N ALA A 79 -9.35 9.97 3.64
CA ALA A 79 -8.39 10.89 4.25
C ALA A 79 -7.21 10.16 4.87
N ALA A 80 -7.46 9.05 5.57
CA ALA A 80 -6.39 8.26 6.19
C ALA A 80 -5.50 7.60 5.13
N HIS A 81 -6.08 7.08 4.06
CA HIS A 81 -5.32 6.49 2.96
C HIS A 81 -4.47 7.57 2.26
N ALA A 82 -5.03 8.75 2.02
CA ALA A 82 -4.29 9.88 1.44
C ALA A 82 -3.09 10.27 2.31
N ARG A 83 -3.27 10.34 3.63
CA ARG A 83 -2.16 10.62 4.55
C ARG A 83 -1.08 9.54 4.51
N ALA A 84 -1.48 8.27 4.39
CA ALA A 84 -0.51 7.17 4.28
C ALA A 84 0.28 7.26 2.98
N ILE A 85 -0.37 7.62 1.88
CA ILE A 85 0.29 7.84 0.59
C ILE A 85 1.28 9.00 0.69
N GLU A 86 0.88 10.12 1.28
CA GLU A 86 1.76 11.28 1.47
C GLU A 86 2.98 10.91 2.32
N ALA A 87 2.77 10.20 3.43
CA ALA A 87 3.86 9.77 4.31
C ALA A 87 4.82 8.85 3.57
N ALA A 88 4.32 7.92 2.77
CA ALA A 88 5.15 7.02 1.97
C ALA A 88 5.96 7.80 0.93
N CYS A 89 5.35 8.81 0.30
CA CYS A 89 6.03 9.66 -0.67
C CYS A 89 7.14 10.50 -0.03
N GLU A 90 6.93 11.00 1.19
CA GLU A 90 7.94 11.75 1.93
C GLU A 90 9.11 10.85 2.34
N ASP A 91 8.82 9.63 2.79
CA ASP A 91 9.83 8.67 3.24
C ASP A 91 10.69 8.16 2.09
N TRP A 92 10.10 7.93 0.93
CA TRP A 92 10.76 7.20 -0.15
C TRP A 92 10.88 7.95 -1.48
N ARG A 93 10.08 8.96 -1.71
CA ARG A 93 10.07 9.80 -2.94
C ARG A 93 9.97 8.98 -4.23
N PRO A 94 8.81 8.41 -4.53
CA PRO A 94 8.63 7.65 -5.77
C PRO A 94 8.62 8.57 -7.00
N ASP A 95 9.02 8.02 -8.15
CA ASP A 95 8.91 8.71 -9.44
C ASP A 95 7.51 8.54 -10.03
N ILE A 96 6.85 7.42 -9.73
CA ILE A 96 5.55 7.05 -10.28
C ILE A 96 4.65 6.53 -9.16
N LEU A 97 3.39 6.98 -9.16
CA LEU A 97 2.31 6.39 -8.37
C LEU A 97 1.47 5.53 -9.30
N HIS A 98 1.31 4.27 -8.95
CA HIS A 98 0.52 3.32 -9.74
C HIS A 98 -0.68 2.85 -8.92
N ALA A 99 -1.86 3.34 -9.25
CA ALA A 99 -3.11 2.95 -8.60
C ALA A 99 -3.66 1.65 -9.20
N HIS A 100 -4.07 0.77 -8.35
CA HIS A 100 -4.69 -0.50 -8.75
C HIS A 100 -6.18 -0.50 -8.54
#